data_c00a276b71b24289a24cb78a602d809a
#
_entry.id   c00a276b71b24289a24cb78a602d809a
#
_cell.length_a   1.000
_cell.length_b   1.000
_cell.length_c   1.000
_cell.angle_alpha   90.00
_cell.angle_beta   90.00
_cell.angle_gamma   90.00
#
_symmetry.space_group_name_H-M   'P 1'
#
loop_
_entity.id
_entity.type
_entity.pdbx_description
1 polymer ?
#
loop_
_entity_poly.entity_id
_entity_poly.type
_entity_poly.pdbx_seq_one_letter_code
_entity_poly.pdbx_strand_id
1 'polypeptide(L)'
;KDSKKKTNQNENAKKDSTEVNPLTFDLENRFDRIVRLTVNSSRLGDAVMSPKGDILYYLAAFEGDYDLWEHKLKENTTKILLKGVGGGSLIPDKEGKNIFMCTGGRLKKIEIAGSKITPIEFEAFFDYRPYDERAYIFDHVCQQVNDKFYIADLHGVDWKGYKKAYERFLPHISNNYDFTERSEEH
;
A
#
# COMPACT_ATOMS: atom_id res chain seq x y z
N LYS A 1 -48.36 18.09 46.00
CA LYS A 1 -47.62 19.25 45.36
C LYS A 1 -46.72 18.68 44.30
N ASP A 2 -47.26 18.68 43.10
CA ASP A 2 -46.62 18.15 41.90
C ASP A 2 -45.56 19.12 41.39
N SER A 3 -44.39 18.58 41.10
CA SER A 3 -43.35 19.28 40.33
C SER A 3 -43.09 18.55 39.01
N LYS A 4 -43.71 19.06 37.97
CA LYS A 4 -43.48 18.66 36.58
C LYS A 4 -42.06 18.99 36.13
N LYS A 5 -41.25 17.98 35.83
CA LYS A 5 -39.95 18.11 35.19
C LYS A 5 -40.15 18.17 33.67
N LYS A 6 -39.92 19.34 33.08
CA LYS A 6 -39.92 19.54 31.63
C LYS A 6 -38.67 18.94 31.02
N THR A 7 -38.85 17.95 30.16
CA THR A 7 -37.82 17.39 29.28
C THR A 7 -37.70 18.33 28.07
N ASN A 8 -36.59 19.03 27.96
CA ASN A 8 -36.21 19.73 26.73
C ASN A 8 -35.57 18.73 25.77
N GLN A 9 -36.30 18.35 24.75
CA GLN A 9 -35.75 17.70 23.56
C GLN A 9 -35.08 18.78 22.72
N ASN A 10 -33.76 18.65 22.58
CA ASN A 10 -33.00 19.49 21.68
C ASN A 10 -32.91 18.73 20.34
N GLU A 11 -33.89 18.94 19.48
CA GLU A 11 -33.85 18.58 18.07
C GLU A 11 -33.04 19.65 17.34
N ASN A 12 -31.82 19.40 17.02
CA ASN A 12 -31.08 20.09 15.96
C ASN A 12 -29.95 19.20 15.43
N ALA A 13 -30.31 18.06 14.85
CA ALA A 13 -29.46 17.37 13.89
C ALA A 13 -29.70 18.03 12.52
N LYS A 14 -28.94 19.06 12.19
CA LYS A 14 -28.79 19.53 10.82
C LYS A 14 -28.19 18.39 10.00
N LYS A 15 -29.05 17.73 9.21
CA LYS A 15 -28.63 16.91 8.08
C LYS A 15 -28.01 17.85 7.06
N ASP A 16 -26.69 17.92 7.06
CA ASP A 16 -25.92 18.51 5.97
C ASP A 16 -25.88 17.47 4.83
N SER A 17 -27.01 17.37 4.13
CA SER A 17 -27.07 16.64 2.86
C SER A 17 -26.58 17.59 1.77
N THR A 18 -25.25 17.72 1.66
CA THR A 18 -24.65 18.23 0.42
C THR A 18 -25.03 17.25 -0.69
N GLU A 19 -25.96 17.65 -1.56
CA GLU A 19 -26.23 16.94 -2.80
C GLU A 19 -24.90 16.86 -3.57
N VAL A 20 -24.32 15.67 -3.59
CA VAL A 20 -23.12 15.41 -4.38
C VAL A 20 -23.60 15.31 -5.83
N ASN A 21 -23.33 16.32 -6.63
CA ASN A 21 -23.57 16.25 -8.07
C ASN A 21 -22.77 15.08 -8.64
N PRO A 22 -23.42 14.15 -9.35
CA PRO A 22 -22.71 13.02 -9.95
C PRO A 22 -21.67 13.51 -10.95
N LEU A 23 -20.45 12.98 -10.84
CA LEU A 23 -19.39 13.25 -11.78
C LEU A 23 -19.76 12.67 -13.15
N THR A 24 -19.87 13.53 -14.16
CA THR A 24 -20.08 13.13 -15.53
C THR A 24 -18.73 13.06 -16.25
N PHE A 25 -18.37 11.87 -16.72
CA PHE A 25 -17.14 11.67 -17.50
C PHE A 25 -17.47 11.77 -18.98
N ASP A 26 -16.85 12.72 -19.68
CA ASP A 26 -16.85 12.75 -21.12
C ASP A 26 -15.84 11.71 -21.63
N LEU A 27 -16.36 10.57 -22.10
CA LEU A 27 -15.56 9.46 -22.63
C LEU A 27 -15.37 9.53 -24.13
N GLU A 28 -16.07 10.42 -24.82
CA GLU A 28 -15.93 10.63 -26.26
C GLU A 28 -14.56 11.21 -26.58
N ASN A 29 -13.89 10.67 -27.58
CA ASN A 29 -12.56 11.09 -28.04
C ASN A 29 -11.49 11.13 -26.92
N ARG A 30 -11.64 10.31 -25.87
CA ARG A 30 -10.71 10.30 -24.73
C ARG A 30 -9.27 10.01 -25.11
N PHE A 31 -9.03 9.25 -26.17
CA PHE A 31 -7.70 8.90 -26.65
C PHE A 31 -6.99 10.07 -27.30
N ASP A 32 -7.72 10.98 -27.92
CA ASP A 32 -7.16 12.19 -28.55
C ASP A 32 -6.74 13.24 -27.51
N ARG A 33 -7.17 13.05 -26.26
CA ARG A 33 -6.84 13.93 -25.12
C ARG A 33 -5.71 13.41 -24.25
N ILE A 34 -5.04 12.32 -24.65
CA ILE A 34 -3.89 11.79 -23.90
C ILE A 34 -2.69 12.72 -24.12
N VAL A 35 -2.18 13.29 -23.04
CA VAL A 35 -1.04 14.17 -23.05
C VAL A 35 0.09 13.60 -22.19
N ARG A 36 1.30 13.64 -22.71
CA ARG A 36 2.49 13.28 -21.95
C ARG A 36 2.86 14.40 -20.99
N LEU A 37 2.92 14.10 -19.67
CA LEU A 37 3.26 15.09 -18.63
C LEU A 37 4.75 15.11 -18.28
N THR A 38 5.50 14.05 -18.59
CA THR A 38 6.94 13.98 -18.32
C THR A 38 7.72 14.54 -19.52
N VAL A 39 8.62 15.51 -19.27
CA VAL A 39 9.32 16.25 -20.33
C VAL A 39 10.27 15.35 -21.12
N ASN A 40 11.01 14.48 -20.45
CA ASN A 40 12.05 13.66 -21.06
C ASN A 40 11.76 12.16 -20.90
N SER A 41 12.35 11.35 -21.78
CA SER A 41 12.39 9.91 -21.60
C SER A 41 13.43 9.54 -20.56
N SER A 42 13.02 8.83 -19.53
CA SER A 42 13.87 8.42 -18.42
C SER A 42 13.31 7.15 -17.78
N ARG A 43 14.06 6.54 -16.88
CA ARG A 43 13.51 5.51 -16.01
C ARG A 43 12.60 6.18 -14.99
N LEU A 44 11.30 5.95 -15.11
CA LEU A 44 10.31 6.46 -14.18
C LEU A 44 10.15 5.49 -13.00
N GLY A 45 10.03 6.04 -11.80
CA GLY A 45 9.63 5.33 -10.60
C GLY A 45 8.13 5.50 -10.34
N ASP A 46 7.81 6.13 -9.23
CA ASP A 46 6.43 6.43 -8.85
C ASP A 46 6.03 7.87 -9.22
N ALA A 47 4.74 8.12 -9.32
CA ALA A 47 4.20 9.43 -9.65
C ALA A 47 2.89 9.69 -8.87
N VAL A 48 2.73 10.92 -8.37
CA VAL A 48 1.56 11.31 -7.58
C VAL A 48 1.13 12.73 -7.89
N MET A 49 -0.18 12.96 -7.90
CA MET A 49 -0.75 14.29 -8.09
C MET A 49 -0.88 15.00 -6.74
N SER A 50 -0.71 16.32 -6.75
CA SER A 50 -1.12 17.16 -5.62
C SER A 50 -2.62 16.96 -5.32
N PRO A 51 -3.08 17.18 -4.08
CA PRO A 51 -4.51 17.05 -3.73
C PRO A 51 -5.44 17.95 -4.56
N LYS A 52 -4.91 19.05 -5.11
CA LYS A 52 -5.64 19.95 -6.00
C LYS A 52 -5.62 19.53 -7.46
N GLY A 53 -4.82 18.52 -7.82
CA GLY A 53 -4.69 18.04 -9.18
C GLY A 53 -3.96 19.00 -10.15
N ASP A 54 -3.21 19.96 -9.64
CA ASP A 54 -2.52 21.00 -10.43
C ASP A 54 -1.02 20.76 -10.57
N ILE A 55 -0.45 19.88 -9.75
CA ILE A 55 1.00 19.57 -9.77
C ILE A 55 1.18 18.06 -9.78
N LEU A 56 2.05 17.60 -10.67
CA LEU A 56 2.53 16.23 -10.72
C LEU A 56 3.90 16.15 -10.04
N TYR A 57 4.05 15.29 -9.03
CA TYR A 57 5.32 14.89 -8.47
C TYR A 57 5.69 13.51 -9.00
N TYR A 58 6.92 13.32 -9.44
CA TYR A 58 7.34 12.03 -10.00
C TYR A 58 8.83 11.76 -9.77
N LEU A 59 9.17 10.50 -9.67
CA LEU A 59 10.56 10.04 -9.58
C LEU A 59 11.06 9.70 -10.98
N ALA A 60 12.17 10.31 -11.36
CA ALA A 60 12.83 10.02 -12.63
C ALA A 60 14.34 9.91 -12.43
N ALA A 61 14.95 8.89 -13.04
CA ALA A 61 16.40 8.70 -13.07
C ALA A 61 16.90 8.79 -14.52
N PHE A 62 17.80 9.75 -14.75
CA PHE A 62 18.48 9.93 -16.04
C PHE A 62 19.85 9.27 -15.99
N GLU A 63 20.69 9.69 -15.06
CA GLU A 63 22.05 9.21 -14.85
C GLU A 63 22.24 8.94 -13.35
N GLY A 64 22.13 7.68 -12.94
CA GLY A 64 22.33 7.29 -11.55
C GLY A 64 21.03 7.06 -10.76
N ASP A 65 20.88 7.74 -9.64
CA ASP A 65 19.74 7.56 -8.71
C ASP A 65 18.52 8.37 -9.14
N TYR A 66 17.38 8.11 -8.49
CA TYR A 66 16.14 8.84 -8.75
C TYR A 66 16.17 10.23 -8.13
N ASP A 67 15.75 11.21 -8.93
CA ASP A 67 15.42 12.56 -8.51
C ASP A 67 13.91 12.72 -8.37
N LEU A 68 13.48 13.55 -7.42
CA LEU A 68 12.09 13.97 -7.30
C LEU A 68 11.85 15.22 -8.14
N TRP A 69 10.93 15.11 -9.08
CA TRP A 69 10.56 16.18 -9.99
C TRP A 69 9.19 16.74 -9.64
N GLU A 70 9.00 18.03 -9.90
CA GLU A 70 7.74 18.76 -9.83
C GLU A 70 7.38 19.25 -11.23
N HIS A 71 6.18 18.92 -11.71
CA HIS A 71 5.63 19.47 -12.95
C HIS A 71 4.31 20.18 -12.65
N LYS A 72 4.27 21.47 -12.88
CA LYS A 72 3.06 22.28 -12.71
C LYS A 72 2.26 22.28 -14.00
N LEU A 73 1.09 21.70 -13.98
CA LEU A 73 0.26 21.46 -15.16
C LEU A 73 -0.19 22.75 -15.85
N LYS A 74 -0.63 23.75 -15.08
CA LYS A 74 -1.14 25.02 -15.63
C LYS A 74 -0.05 25.88 -16.23
N GLU A 75 1.10 25.89 -15.60
CA GLU A 75 2.25 26.70 -16.03
C GLU A 75 3.11 25.97 -17.07
N ASN A 76 2.89 24.68 -17.26
CA ASN A 76 3.70 23.78 -18.07
C ASN A 76 5.21 23.89 -17.74
N THR A 77 5.52 23.99 -16.45
CA THR A 77 6.89 24.14 -15.96
C THR A 77 7.32 22.90 -15.18
N THR A 78 8.55 22.47 -15.43
CA THR A 78 9.14 21.31 -14.77
C THR A 78 10.44 21.69 -14.09
N LYS A 79 10.64 21.23 -12.86
CA LYS A 79 11.89 21.43 -12.13
C LYS A 79 12.22 20.21 -11.26
N ILE A 80 13.51 20.04 -10.97
CA ILE A 80 13.94 19.10 -9.94
C ILE A 80 13.66 19.73 -8.58
N LEU A 81 12.87 19.01 -7.75
CA LEU A 81 12.61 19.42 -6.37
C LEU A 81 13.74 18.96 -5.45
N LEU A 82 14.17 17.71 -5.59
CA LEU A 82 15.24 17.09 -4.82
C LEU A 82 16.03 16.10 -5.66
N LYS A 83 17.35 16.08 -5.51
CA LYS A 83 18.24 15.14 -6.18
C LYS A 83 18.57 13.93 -5.29
N GLY A 84 18.76 12.77 -5.91
CA GLY A 84 19.28 11.58 -5.25
C GLY A 84 18.41 11.07 -4.12
N VAL A 85 17.09 11.13 -4.26
CA VAL A 85 16.15 10.71 -3.19
C VAL A 85 16.00 9.19 -3.10
N GLY A 86 16.41 8.47 -4.15
CA GLY A 86 16.20 7.02 -4.30
C GLY A 86 14.86 6.67 -4.95
N GLY A 87 14.72 5.43 -5.37
CA GLY A 87 13.44 4.89 -5.85
C GLY A 87 12.55 4.50 -4.69
N GLY A 88 11.24 4.66 -4.84
CA GLY A 88 10.27 4.29 -3.81
C GLY A 88 8.87 4.75 -4.15
N SER A 89 7.92 4.55 -3.22
CA SER A 89 6.54 5.00 -3.37
C SER A 89 6.35 6.39 -2.77
N LEU A 90 5.57 7.22 -3.44
CA LEU A 90 5.25 8.59 -3.06
C LEU A 90 3.80 8.67 -2.56
N ILE A 91 3.60 9.27 -1.39
CA ILE A 91 2.27 9.47 -0.80
C ILE A 91 2.17 10.93 -0.36
N PRO A 92 1.34 11.76 -1.00
CA PRO A 92 1.12 13.14 -0.56
C PRO A 92 0.28 13.18 0.72
N ASP A 93 0.49 14.17 1.54
CA ASP A 93 -0.45 14.47 2.62
C ASP A 93 -1.74 15.12 2.06
N LYS A 94 -2.78 15.14 2.88
CA LYS A 94 -4.09 15.69 2.49
C LYS A 94 -4.03 17.20 2.18
N GLU A 95 -3.08 17.91 2.75
CA GLU A 95 -2.92 19.35 2.59
C GLU A 95 -2.01 19.71 1.41
N GLY A 96 -1.27 18.75 0.85
CA GLY A 96 -0.31 18.97 -0.23
C GLY A 96 0.95 19.71 0.20
N LYS A 97 1.28 19.68 1.50
CA LYS A 97 2.49 20.32 2.04
C LYS A 97 3.68 19.38 2.07
N ASN A 98 3.43 18.09 2.26
CA ASN A 98 4.45 17.08 2.41
C ASN A 98 4.18 15.89 1.48
N ILE A 99 5.27 15.22 1.10
CA ILE A 99 5.24 13.92 0.44
C ILE A 99 5.95 12.93 1.36
N PHE A 100 5.32 11.83 1.68
CA PHE A 100 5.93 10.70 2.35
C PHE A 100 6.49 9.74 1.30
N MET A 101 7.67 9.24 1.56
CA MET A 101 8.37 8.32 0.66
C MET A 101 8.85 7.09 1.41
N CYS A 102 8.54 5.91 0.90
CA CYS A 102 9.08 4.65 1.38
C CYS A 102 10.12 4.13 0.38
N THR A 103 11.37 3.99 0.82
CA THR A 103 12.47 3.52 0.00
C THR A 103 13.41 2.63 0.81
N GLY A 104 13.72 1.44 0.32
CA GLY A 104 14.63 0.51 0.99
C GLY A 104 14.24 0.20 2.45
N GLY A 105 12.94 0.10 2.75
CA GLY A 105 12.43 -0.13 4.11
C GLY A 105 12.52 1.08 5.06
N ARG A 106 12.86 2.27 4.54
CA ARG A 106 12.95 3.51 5.32
C ARG A 106 11.87 4.48 4.90
N LEU A 107 11.30 5.17 5.89
CA LEU A 107 10.31 6.23 5.67
C LEU A 107 10.99 7.59 5.72
N LYS A 108 10.63 8.44 4.78
CA LYS A 108 11.10 9.82 4.70
C LYS A 108 9.90 10.75 4.53
N LYS A 109 9.94 11.90 5.18
CA LYS A 109 9.03 13.02 4.96
C LYS A 109 9.75 14.09 4.16
N ILE A 110 9.17 14.51 3.06
CA ILE A 110 9.68 15.56 2.18
C ILE A 110 8.75 16.76 2.30
N GLU A 111 9.24 17.85 2.84
CA GLU A 111 8.54 19.14 2.88
C GLU A 111 8.72 19.84 1.52
N ILE A 112 7.61 20.08 0.82
CA ILE A 112 7.65 20.58 -0.57
C ILE A 112 8.18 22.02 -0.62
N ALA A 113 7.68 22.90 0.23
CA ALA A 113 8.03 24.32 0.23
C ALA A 113 9.53 24.56 0.50
N GLY A 114 10.11 23.83 1.45
CA GLY A 114 11.50 23.95 1.85
C GLY A 114 12.45 22.99 1.14
N SER A 115 11.94 22.07 0.33
CA SER A 115 12.69 20.96 -0.28
C SER A 115 13.54 20.20 0.76
N LYS A 116 12.96 20.01 1.96
CA LYS A 116 13.66 19.41 3.11
C LYS A 116 13.25 17.97 3.30
N ILE A 117 14.23 17.09 3.43
CA ILE A 117 14.01 15.66 3.76
C ILE A 117 14.22 15.46 5.26
N THR A 118 13.29 14.80 5.91
CA THR A 118 13.38 14.37 7.30
C THR A 118 13.12 12.87 7.36
N PRO A 119 14.05 12.06 7.88
CA PRO A 119 13.78 10.64 8.10
C PRO A 119 12.69 10.49 9.17
N ILE A 120 11.85 9.47 9.01
CA ILE A 120 10.87 9.05 10.00
C ILE A 120 11.43 7.77 10.63
N GLU A 121 11.86 7.88 11.85
CA GLU A 121 12.33 6.74 12.63
C GLU A 121 11.15 6.14 13.37
N PHE A 122 11.08 4.82 13.39
CA PHE A 122 10.10 4.08 14.16
C PHE A 122 10.72 2.80 14.70
N GLU A 123 10.23 2.38 15.84
CA GLU A 123 10.55 1.11 16.44
C GLU A 123 9.27 0.27 16.48
N ALA A 124 9.40 -1.00 16.11
CA ALA A 124 8.31 -1.96 16.17
C ALA A 124 8.79 -3.21 16.91
N PHE A 125 8.03 -3.61 17.91
CA PHE A 125 8.25 -4.84 18.64
C PHE A 125 7.20 -5.85 18.26
N PHE A 126 7.60 -7.10 18.11
CA PHE A 126 6.68 -8.20 17.87
C PHE A 126 7.12 -9.44 18.66
N ASP A 127 6.15 -10.22 19.09
CA ASP A 127 6.39 -11.52 19.71
C ASP A 127 6.74 -12.53 18.62
N TYR A 128 8.00 -12.93 18.56
CA TYR A 128 8.43 -13.97 17.62
C TYR A 128 8.17 -15.35 18.24
N ARG A 129 7.19 -16.06 17.71
CA ARG A 129 6.79 -17.41 18.14
C ARG A 129 7.03 -18.42 17.03
N PRO A 130 8.25 -18.91 16.87
CA PRO A 130 8.62 -19.71 15.71
C PRO A 130 7.85 -21.04 15.59
N TYR A 131 7.38 -21.59 16.69
CA TYR A 131 6.54 -22.80 16.68
C TYR A 131 5.14 -22.53 16.15
N ASP A 132 4.51 -21.45 16.63
CA ASP A 132 3.18 -21.04 16.18
C ASP A 132 3.22 -20.59 14.72
N GLU A 133 4.28 -19.90 14.33
CA GLU A 133 4.50 -19.47 12.94
C GLU A 133 4.60 -20.67 12.00
N ARG A 134 5.40 -21.70 12.34
CA ARG A 134 5.53 -22.91 11.51
C ARG A 134 4.22 -23.68 11.42
N ALA A 135 3.50 -23.79 12.51
CA ALA A 135 2.17 -24.42 12.50
C ALA A 135 1.20 -23.68 11.59
N TYR A 136 1.20 -22.34 11.64
CA TYR A 136 0.39 -21.51 10.77
C TYR A 136 0.80 -21.65 9.29
N ILE A 137 2.11 -21.60 8.98
CA ILE A 137 2.61 -21.76 7.61
C ILE A 137 2.22 -23.12 7.04
N PHE A 138 2.38 -24.20 7.82
CA PHE A 138 1.97 -25.53 7.40
C PHE A 138 0.48 -25.60 7.07
N ASP A 139 -0.37 -25.08 7.96
CA ASP A 139 -1.82 -25.04 7.75
C ASP A 139 -2.18 -24.22 6.50
N HIS A 140 -1.54 -23.06 6.35
CA HIS A 140 -1.75 -22.19 5.21
C HIS A 140 -1.34 -22.85 3.89
N VAL A 141 -0.19 -23.54 3.84
CA VAL A 141 0.25 -24.28 2.63
C VAL A 141 -0.76 -25.37 2.29
N CYS A 142 -1.17 -26.16 3.28
CA CYS A 142 -2.19 -27.21 3.08
C CYS A 142 -3.51 -26.63 2.53
N GLN A 143 -3.94 -25.48 3.03
CA GLN A 143 -5.12 -24.78 2.54
C GLN A 143 -4.93 -24.28 1.10
N GLN A 144 -3.77 -23.68 0.79
CA GLN A 144 -3.46 -23.20 -0.55
C GLN A 144 -3.45 -24.32 -1.60
N VAL A 145 -2.93 -25.50 -1.24
CA VAL A 145 -2.99 -26.68 -2.12
C VAL A 145 -4.43 -27.07 -2.37
N ASN A 146 -5.24 -27.19 -1.32
CA ASN A 146 -6.65 -27.54 -1.43
C ASN A 146 -7.44 -26.56 -2.31
N ASP A 147 -7.18 -25.25 -2.18
CA ASP A 147 -7.94 -24.21 -2.85
C ASP A 147 -7.49 -23.95 -4.29
N LYS A 148 -6.21 -24.20 -4.59
CA LYS A 148 -5.59 -23.82 -5.87
C LYS A 148 -5.27 -24.99 -6.78
N PHE A 149 -5.39 -26.22 -6.28
CA PHE A 149 -5.15 -27.37 -7.14
C PHE A 149 -6.18 -27.43 -8.27
N TYR A 150 -5.74 -27.75 -9.47
CA TYR A 150 -6.55 -27.64 -10.70
C TYR A 150 -7.72 -28.63 -10.78
N ILE A 151 -7.73 -29.67 -9.94
CA ILE A 151 -8.84 -30.63 -9.79
C ILE A 151 -9.29 -30.64 -8.34
N ALA A 152 -10.59 -30.44 -8.12
CA ALA A 152 -11.17 -30.26 -6.79
C ALA A 152 -11.03 -31.49 -5.86
N ASP A 153 -10.95 -32.71 -6.40
CA ASP A 153 -10.78 -33.95 -5.67
C ASP A 153 -9.32 -34.37 -5.46
N LEU A 154 -8.36 -33.52 -5.88
CA LEU A 154 -6.92 -33.79 -5.77
C LEU A 154 -6.52 -35.17 -6.34
N HIS A 155 -7.14 -35.57 -7.45
CA HIS A 155 -6.99 -36.91 -8.04
C HIS A 155 -7.36 -38.06 -7.09
N GLY A 156 -8.30 -37.84 -6.16
CA GLY A 156 -8.72 -38.83 -5.19
C GLY A 156 -7.73 -39.07 -4.04
N VAL A 157 -6.76 -38.18 -3.87
CA VAL A 157 -5.81 -38.24 -2.75
C VAL A 157 -6.51 -37.87 -1.43
N ASP A 158 -6.33 -38.67 -0.38
CA ASP A 158 -6.76 -38.33 0.97
C ASP A 158 -5.88 -37.22 1.57
N TRP A 159 -6.10 -35.99 1.09
CA TRP A 159 -5.34 -34.82 1.51
C TRP A 159 -5.44 -34.55 3.01
N LYS A 160 -6.61 -34.82 3.61
CA LYS A 160 -6.79 -34.64 5.06
C LYS A 160 -5.97 -35.64 5.85
N GLY A 161 -5.87 -36.87 5.37
CA GLY A 161 -5.02 -37.90 5.96
C GLY A 161 -3.55 -37.54 5.87
N TYR A 162 -3.11 -37.03 4.72
CA TYR A 162 -1.74 -36.54 4.53
C TYR A 162 -1.45 -35.37 5.48
N LYS A 163 -2.27 -34.33 5.50
CA LYS A 163 -2.12 -33.21 6.44
C LYS A 163 -1.93 -33.70 7.87
N LYS A 164 -2.80 -34.59 8.35
CA LYS A 164 -2.73 -35.14 9.71
C LYS A 164 -1.46 -35.98 9.96
N ALA A 165 -0.99 -36.70 8.95
CA ALA A 165 0.22 -37.50 9.06
C ALA A 165 1.48 -36.65 9.22
N TYR A 166 1.53 -35.46 8.60
CA TYR A 166 2.68 -34.54 8.67
C TYR A 166 2.60 -33.56 9.84
N GLU A 167 1.41 -33.09 10.21
CA GLU A 167 1.18 -32.19 11.34
C GLU A 167 1.82 -32.67 12.64
N ARG A 168 1.85 -33.99 12.88
CA ARG A 168 2.46 -34.60 14.07
C ARG A 168 3.98 -34.34 14.20
N PHE A 169 4.66 -33.96 13.12
CA PHE A 169 6.09 -33.67 13.14
C PHE A 169 6.39 -32.22 13.56
N LEU A 170 5.44 -31.29 13.44
CA LEU A 170 5.64 -29.88 13.73
C LEU A 170 6.22 -29.61 15.12
N PRO A 171 5.80 -30.28 16.21
CA PRO A 171 6.38 -30.07 17.54
C PRO A 171 7.86 -30.46 17.63
N HIS A 172 8.36 -31.28 16.71
CA HIS A 172 9.73 -31.79 16.70
C HIS A 172 10.66 -31.00 15.78
N ILE A 173 10.14 -30.03 15.03
CA ILE A 173 10.90 -29.18 14.13
C ILE A 173 11.41 -27.95 14.88
N SER A 174 12.73 -27.84 15.04
CA SER A 174 13.34 -26.78 15.83
C SER A 174 13.81 -25.57 15.00
N ASN A 175 14.02 -25.76 13.71
CA ASN A 175 14.53 -24.71 12.83
C ASN A 175 13.82 -24.70 11.46
N ASN A 176 14.03 -23.64 10.68
CA ASN A 176 13.34 -23.46 9.41
C ASN A 176 13.90 -24.37 8.30
N TYR A 177 15.14 -24.83 8.41
CA TYR A 177 15.72 -25.75 7.45
C TYR A 177 15.00 -27.11 7.53
N ASP A 178 14.89 -27.70 8.75
CA ASP A 178 14.16 -28.94 8.95
C ASP A 178 12.68 -28.81 8.54
N PHE A 179 12.10 -27.62 8.75
CA PHE A 179 10.73 -27.35 8.32
C PHE A 179 10.60 -27.40 6.79
N THR A 180 11.53 -26.80 6.08
CA THR A 180 11.54 -26.79 4.60
C THR A 180 11.77 -28.18 4.04
N GLU A 181 12.77 -28.92 4.52
CA GLU A 181 13.02 -30.29 4.07
C GLU A 181 11.78 -31.17 4.24
N ARG A 182 11.08 -31.08 5.39
CA ARG A 182 9.86 -31.84 5.64
C ARG A 182 8.69 -31.43 4.76
N SER A 183 8.67 -30.19 4.29
CA SER A 183 7.63 -29.69 3.38
C SER A 183 7.92 -29.98 1.91
N GLU A 184 9.15 -30.26 1.54
CA GLU A 184 9.60 -30.55 0.15
C GLU A 184 9.69 -32.05 -0.19
N GLU A 185 9.66 -32.94 0.80
CA GLU A 185 9.80 -34.38 0.58
C GLU A 185 8.63 -35.05 -0.19
N HIS A 186 7.70 -34.26 -0.74
CA HIS A 186 6.49 -34.72 -1.45
C HIS A 186 6.03 -33.73 -2.52
#